data_67e2af18a61c0930e223dab5e4d4979b
#
_entry.id   67e2af18a61c0930e223dab5e4d4979b
#
_cell.length_a   1.000
_cell.length_b   1.000
_cell.length_c   1.000
_cell.angle_alpha   90.00
_cell.angle_beta   90.00
_cell.angle_gamma   90.00
#
_symmetry.space_group_name_H-M   'P 1'
#
loop_
_entity.id
_entity.type
_entity.pdbx_description
1 polymer ?
#
loop_
_entity_poly.entity_id
_entity_poly.type
_entity_poly.pdbx_seq_one_letter_code
_entity_poly.pdbx_strand_id
1 'polypeptide(L)'
;MGILQTAERSTHSDPSENVVFQRHLVAYKQAAKIINGTVLEIGSGEGYGAKELARFADKYIAVDKYRTFISQDIQEKNNITFVQAEVPPLSNIDSDSADFVVTFQVIEHIHNDEFFLSEIKRVLKPGGKMIMTTPNRLMSLTRSPWHIREYTPEEMHNIVKVFFSDIDLKGVFGNEKVMQYYEKNKESVLKITKWDIFNMQYWLPRWILQIPYDILNRFNRKKLKSDN
;
A
#
# COMPACT_ATOMS: atom_id res chain seq x y z
N MET A 1 -6.48 -24.42 3.48
CA MET A 1 -5.56 -23.84 4.47
C MET A 1 -5.69 -22.33 4.36
N GLY A 2 -6.24 -21.67 5.38
CA GLY A 2 -6.34 -20.21 5.39
C GLY A 2 -4.94 -19.62 5.34
N ILE A 3 -4.69 -18.76 4.35
CA ILE A 3 -3.45 -17.98 4.27
C ILE A 3 -3.42 -17.12 5.54
N LEU A 4 -2.43 -17.33 6.40
CA LEU A 4 -2.23 -16.48 7.57
C LEU A 4 -2.12 -15.03 7.07
N GLN A 5 -3.11 -14.21 7.44
CA GLN A 5 -3.12 -12.79 7.09
C GLN A 5 -1.90 -12.14 7.73
N THR A 6 -1.01 -11.58 6.89
CA THR A 6 0.17 -10.87 7.36
C THR A 6 -0.22 -9.53 7.98
N ALA A 7 0.63 -8.94 8.82
CA ALA A 7 0.39 -7.61 9.42
C ALA A 7 0.26 -6.49 8.38
N GLU A 8 0.67 -6.74 7.14
CA GLU A 8 0.60 -5.80 6.00
C GLU A 8 -0.78 -5.78 5.31
N ARG A 9 -1.59 -6.82 5.49
CA ARG A 9 -2.94 -6.86 4.93
C ARG A 9 -3.94 -6.36 5.97
N SER A 10 -4.40 -5.12 5.80
CA SER A 10 -5.48 -4.58 6.61
C SER A 10 -6.82 -5.00 6.07
N THR A 11 -7.72 -5.45 6.95
CA THR A 11 -9.11 -5.73 6.58
C THR A 11 -10.04 -4.71 7.22
N HIS A 12 -11.18 -4.47 6.55
CA HIS A 12 -12.25 -3.66 7.12
C HIS A 12 -13.03 -4.41 8.24
N SER A 13 -12.83 -5.71 8.39
CA SER A 13 -13.55 -6.55 9.34
C SER A 13 -12.94 -6.58 10.73
N ASP A 14 -11.66 -6.26 10.92
CA ASP A 14 -11.02 -6.18 12.23
C ASP A 14 -10.95 -4.72 12.72
N PRO A 15 -11.72 -4.36 13.76
CA PRO A 15 -11.69 -2.99 14.31
C PRO A 15 -10.32 -2.55 14.84
N SER A 16 -9.41 -3.47 15.17
CA SER A 16 -8.05 -3.14 15.61
C SER A 16 -7.17 -2.63 14.45
N GLU A 17 -7.55 -2.88 13.21
CA GLU A 17 -6.88 -2.42 12.00
C GLU A 17 -7.47 -1.13 11.42
N ASN A 18 -8.53 -0.61 12.04
CA ASN A 18 -9.29 0.52 11.49
C ASN A 18 -8.42 1.75 11.17
N VAL A 19 -7.46 2.11 12.03
CA VAL A 19 -6.58 3.27 11.78
C VAL A 19 -5.76 3.08 10.51
N VAL A 20 -5.20 1.87 10.30
CA VAL A 20 -4.42 1.55 9.10
C VAL A 20 -5.33 1.52 7.88
N PHE A 21 -6.48 0.87 7.99
CA PHE A 21 -7.48 0.79 6.92
C PHE A 21 -7.96 2.19 6.49
N GLN A 22 -8.31 3.07 7.45
CA GLN A 22 -8.77 4.44 7.14
C GLN A 22 -7.67 5.27 6.44
N ARG A 23 -6.41 5.09 6.82
CA ARG A 23 -5.29 5.73 6.15
C ARG A 23 -5.18 5.32 4.68
N HIS A 24 -5.37 4.03 4.37
CA HIS A 24 -5.40 3.54 3.00
C HIS A 24 -6.64 4.07 2.25
N LEU A 25 -7.80 4.02 2.89
CA LEU A 25 -9.06 4.47 2.31
C LEU A 25 -9.03 5.96 1.92
N VAL A 26 -8.31 6.81 2.66
CA VAL A 26 -8.13 8.23 2.31
C VAL A 26 -7.47 8.36 0.93
N ALA A 27 -6.46 7.54 0.61
CA ALA A 27 -5.81 7.58 -0.70
C ALA A 27 -6.79 7.23 -1.83
N TYR A 28 -7.59 6.18 -1.65
CA TYR A 28 -8.64 5.82 -2.61
C TYR A 28 -9.68 6.94 -2.78
N LYS A 29 -10.14 7.54 -1.68
CA LYS A 29 -11.10 8.65 -1.74
C LYS A 29 -10.54 9.90 -2.42
N GLN A 30 -9.24 10.18 -2.30
CA GLN A 30 -8.62 11.28 -3.03
C GLN A 30 -8.45 10.92 -4.52
N ALA A 31 -8.01 9.70 -4.85
CA ALA A 31 -7.92 9.24 -6.22
C ALA A 31 -9.29 9.29 -6.93
N ALA A 32 -10.36 8.88 -6.26
CA ALA A 32 -11.73 8.91 -6.78
C ALA A 32 -12.21 10.29 -7.26
N LYS A 33 -11.58 11.37 -6.80
CA LYS A 33 -11.96 12.76 -7.19
C LYS A 33 -11.38 13.18 -8.54
N ILE A 34 -10.37 12.47 -9.03
CA ILE A 34 -9.59 12.92 -10.20
C ILE A 34 -9.48 11.88 -11.30
N ILE A 35 -9.75 10.59 -11.00
CA ILE A 35 -9.66 9.52 -11.99
C ILE A 35 -10.83 9.53 -12.97
N ASN A 36 -10.57 9.09 -14.18
CA ASN A 36 -11.55 8.82 -15.24
C ASN A 36 -10.92 7.91 -16.29
N GLY A 37 -11.64 7.57 -17.35
CA GLY A 37 -11.10 6.75 -18.45
C GLY A 37 -10.67 5.35 -18.01
N THR A 38 -9.53 4.89 -18.49
CA THR A 38 -8.95 3.59 -18.13
C THR A 38 -8.07 3.74 -16.90
N VAL A 39 -8.43 3.04 -15.82
CA VAL A 39 -7.69 3.03 -14.55
C VAL A 39 -7.05 1.67 -14.35
N LEU A 40 -5.75 1.64 -14.12
CA LEU A 40 -4.98 0.46 -13.73
C LEU A 40 -4.62 0.55 -12.25
N GLU A 41 -5.12 -0.38 -11.43
CA GLU A 41 -4.70 -0.56 -10.04
C GLU A 41 -3.65 -1.66 -9.94
N ILE A 42 -2.48 -1.33 -9.40
CA ILE A 42 -1.40 -2.29 -9.13
C ILE A 42 -1.35 -2.58 -7.64
N GLY A 43 -1.42 -3.86 -7.27
CA GLY A 43 -1.50 -4.30 -5.88
C GLY A 43 -2.92 -4.15 -5.31
N SER A 44 -3.93 -4.68 -6.04
CA SER A 44 -5.34 -4.52 -5.66
C SER A 44 -5.75 -5.24 -4.36
N GLY A 45 -4.89 -6.10 -3.82
CA GLY A 45 -5.10 -6.77 -2.54
C GLY A 45 -6.44 -7.50 -2.47
N GLU A 46 -7.28 -7.16 -1.50
CA GLU A 46 -8.62 -7.75 -1.30
C GLU A 46 -9.70 -7.09 -2.19
N GLY A 47 -9.33 -6.19 -3.11
CA GLY A 47 -10.24 -5.62 -4.11
C GLY A 47 -11.13 -4.48 -3.57
N TYR A 48 -10.89 -3.95 -2.37
CA TYR A 48 -11.69 -2.82 -1.90
C TYR A 48 -11.43 -1.52 -2.69
N GLY A 49 -10.25 -1.40 -3.34
CA GLY A 49 -9.96 -0.33 -4.29
C GLY A 49 -10.90 -0.34 -5.48
N ALA A 50 -11.17 -1.50 -6.05
CA ALA A 50 -12.14 -1.63 -7.13
C ALA A 50 -13.54 -1.15 -6.70
N LYS A 51 -13.95 -1.42 -5.44
CA LYS A 51 -15.21 -0.93 -4.89
C LYS A 51 -15.27 0.61 -4.84
N GLU A 52 -14.18 1.25 -4.48
CA GLU A 52 -14.11 2.70 -4.35
C GLU A 52 -13.94 3.42 -5.69
N LEU A 53 -13.16 2.85 -6.63
CA LEU A 53 -12.69 3.53 -7.82
C LEU A 53 -13.41 3.13 -9.11
N ALA A 54 -13.81 1.87 -9.27
CA ALA A 54 -14.31 1.38 -10.55
C ALA A 54 -15.55 2.14 -11.09
N ARG A 55 -16.34 2.71 -10.21
CA ARG A 55 -17.52 3.53 -10.59
C ARG A 55 -17.19 4.85 -11.28
N PHE A 56 -15.92 5.28 -11.18
CA PHE A 56 -15.44 6.53 -11.78
C PHE A 56 -14.58 6.26 -13.03
N ALA A 57 -14.34 4.99 -13.36
CA ALA A 57 -13.57 4.56 -14.52
C ALA A 57 -14.48 4.03 -15.62
N ASP A 58 -14.11 4.27 -16.88
CA ASP A 58 -14.75 3.61 -18.03
C ASP A 58 -14.31 2.13 -18.09
N LYS A 59 -13.02 1.88 -17.81
CA LYS A 59 -12.42 0.56 -17.67
C LYS A 59 -11.53 0.51 -16.45
N TYR A 60 -11.70 -0.50 -15.60
CA TYR A 60 -10.90 -0.71 -14.42
C TYR A 60 -10.14 -2.04 -14.51
N ILE A 61 -8.82 -1.99 -14.42
CA ILE A 61 -7.94 -3.16 -14.47
C ILE A 61 -7.27 -3.29 -13.11
N ALA A 62 -7.55 -4.36 -12.40
CA ALA A 62 -6.94 -4.67 -11.11
C ALA A 62 -5.85 -5.74 -11.29
N VAL A 63 -4.64 -5.46 -10.85
CA VAL A 63 -3.49 -6.38 -10.92
C VAL A 63 -3.03 -6.73 -9.51
N ASP A 64 -2.92 -8.03 -9.21
CA ASP A 64 -2.31 -8.53 -7.97
C ASP A 64 -1.67 -9.90 -8.22
N LYS A 65 -0.65 -10.25 -7.43
CA LYS A 65 -0.01 -11.57 -7.49
C LYS A 65 -0.90 -12.68 -6.94
N TYR A 66 -1.83 -12.35 -6.05
CA TYR A 66 -2.78 -13.28 -5.50
C TYR A 66 -4.15 -13.07 -6.10
N ARG A 67 -4.86 -14.17 -6.34
CA ARG A 67 -6.23 -14.09 -6.83
C ARG A 67 -7.11 -13.41 -5.76
N THR A 68 -7.58 -12.24 -6.08
CA THR A 68 -8.49 -11.47 -5.22
C THR A 68 -9.90 -12.02 -5.35
N PHE A 69 -10.57 -12.25 -4.23
CA PHE A 69 -12.01 -12.44 -4.22
C PHE A 69 -12.67 -11.06 -4.28
N ILE A 70 -12.76 -10.52 -5.49
CA ILE A 70 -13.66 -9.40 -5.72
C ILE A 70 -15.07 -9.98 -5.55
N SER A 71 -15.86 -9.40 -4.65
CA SER A 71 -17.22 -9.86 -4.39
C SER A 71 -18.05 -9.91 -5.68
N GLN A 72 -18.97 -10.86 -5.81
CA GLN A 72 -19.75 -11.08 -7.04
C GLN A 72 -20.47 -9.80 -7.51
N ASP A 73 -20.95 -8.97 -6.58
CA ASP A 73 -21.59 -7.68 -6.83
C ASP A 73 -20.66 -6.66 -7.52
N ILE A 74 -19.33 -6.81 -7.38
CA ILE A 74 -18.34 -5.96 -8.06
C ILE A 74 -17.97 -6.60 -9.42
N GLN A 75 -17.88 -7.92 -9.50
CA GLN A 75 -17.60 -8.64 -10.76
C GLN A 75 -18.72 -8.46 -11.81
N GLU A 76 -19.96 -8.26 -11.36
CA GLU A 76 -21.10 -7.99 -12.23
C GLU A 76 -21.04 -6.62 -12.94
N LYS A 77 -20.13 -5.73 -12.52
CA LYS A 77 -19.84 -4.50 -13.26
C LYS A 77 -18.95 -4.85 -14.45
N ASN A 78 -19.51 -4.76 -15.64
CA ASN A 78 -18.86 -5.12 -16.91
C ASN A 78 -17.57 -4.33 -17.24
N ASN A 79 -17.16 -3.38 -16.38
CA ASN A 79 -15.99 -2.55 -16.63
C ASN A 79 -14.74 -2.99 -15.84
N ILE A 80 -14.81 -4.05 -15.01
CA ILE A 80 -13.69 -4.51 -14.18
C ILE A 80 -13.05 -5.76 -14.76
N THR A 81 -11.75 -5.72 -14.93
CA THR A 81 -10.91 -6.88 -15.32
C THR A 81 -9.87 -7.13 -14.22
N PHE A 82 -9.76 -8.38 -13.78
CA PHE A 82 -8.70 -8.80 -12.88
C PHE A 82 -7.60 -9.54 -13.63
N VAL A 83 -6.36 -9.13 -13.44
CA VAL A 83 -5.14 -9.75 -13.98
C VAL A 83 -4.30 -10.27 -12.84
N GLN A 84 -4.13 -11.59 -12.75
CA GLN A 84 -3.19 -12.16 -11.80
C GLN A 84 -1.79 -12.10 -12.36
N ALA A 85 -0.92 -11.28 -11.75
CA ALA A 85 0.47 -11.14 -12.17
C ALA A 85 1.35 -10.69 -11.00
N GLU A 86 2.59 -11.13 -10.99
CA GLU A 86 3.64 -10.57 -10.17
C GLU A 86 4.27 -9.37 -10.90
N VAL A 87 4.48 -8.28 -10.21
CA VAL A 87 4.97 -7.03 -10.78
C VAL A 87 6.28 -6.57 -10.12
N PRO A 88 7.19 -5.89 -10.82
CA PRO A 88 7.30 -5.82 -12.28
C PRO A 88 7.78 -7.13 -12.90
N PRO A 89 7.57 -7.37 -14.22
CA PRO A 89 7.02 -6.47 -15.23
C PRO A 89 5.47 -6.46 -15.29
N LEU A 90 4.89 -5.48 -15.99
CA LEU A 90 3.47 -5.40 -16.35
C LEU A 90 3.23 -6.02 -17.73
N SER A 91 3.69 -7.27 -17.95
CA SER A 91 3.73 -7.93 -19.28
C SER A 91 2.36 -8.08 -19.95
N ASN A 92 1.28 -8.16 -19.17
CA ASN A 92 -0.07 -8.34 -19.67
C ASN A 92 -0.83 -7.00 -19.85
N ILE A 93 -0.12 -5.88 -19.75
CA ILE A 93 -0.69 -4.53 -19.90
C ILE A 93 0.03 -3.84 -21.05
N ASP A 94 -0.73 -3.38 -22.03
CA ASP A 94 -0.21 -2.71 -23.20
C ASP A 94 0.40 -1.34 -22.82
N SER A 95 1.38 -0.89 -23.61
CA SER A 95 1.91 0.47 -23.51
C SER A 95 0.83 1.48 -23.87
N ASP A 96 0.90 2.69 -23.29
CA ASP A 96 -0.02 3.79 -23.57
C ASP A 96 -1.51 3.41 -23.45
N SER A 97 -1.86 2.52 -22.50
CA SER A 97 -3.21 1.97 -22.36
C SER A 97 -4.02 2.56 -21.19
N ALA A 98 -3.36 3.08 -20.17
CA ALA A 98 -4.00 3.60 -18.96
C ALA A 98 -3.98 5.13 -18.91
N ASP A 99 -5.13 5.74 -18.57
CA ASP A 99 -5.23 7.16 -18.27
C ASP A 99 -4.72 7.45 -16.85
N PHE A 100 -4.97 6.51 -15.93
CA PHE A 100 -4.48 6.57 -14.56
C PHE A 100 -3.89 5.23 -14.13
N VAL A 101 -2.76 5.29 -13.42
CA VAL A 101 -2.24 4.18 -12.63
C VAL A 101 -2.37 4.54 -11.16
N VAL A 102 -3.02 3.69 -10.36
CA VAL A 102 -3.07 3.78 -8.91
C VAL A 102 -2.30 2.61 -8.30
N THR A 103 -1.43 2.90 -7.33
CA THR A 103 -0.63 1.88 -6.66
C THR A 103 -0.38 2.31 -5.22
N PHE A 104 -1.02 1.61 -4.29
CA PHE A 104 -1.01 2.01 -2.88
C PHE A 104 -0.37 0.93 -2.03
N GLN A 105 0.72 1.29 -1.33
CA GLN A 105 1.50 0.41 -0.45
C GLN A 105 2.05 -0.81 -1.21
N VAL A 106 2.72 -0.57 -2.34
CA VAL A 106 3.29 -1.61 -3.20
C VAL A 106 4.78 -1.43 -3.40
N ILE A 107 5.25 -0.22 -3.72
CA ILE A 107 6.65 0.03 -4.11
C ILE A 107 7.65 -0.38 -3.01
N GLU A 108 7.24 -0.31 -1.73
CA GLU A 108 8.04 -0.77 -0.60
C GLU A 108 8.34 -2.27 -0.61
N HIS A 109 7.57 -3.04 -1.36
CA HIS A 109 7.73 -4.50 -1.54
C HIS A 109 8.49 -4.86 -2.82
N ILE A 110 8.87 -3.88 -3.64
CA ILE A 110 9.49 -4.10 -4.94
C ILE A 110 11.01 -4.03 -4.83
N HIS A 111 11.71 -5.07 -5.34
CA HIS A 111 13.18 -5.10 -5.35
C HIS A 111 13.77 -4.09 -6.32
N ASN A 112 13.23 -4.00 -7.53
CA ASN A 112 13.68 -3.09 -8.57
C ASN A 112 12.62 -2.00 -8.77
N ASP A 113 12.67 -0.99 -7.92
CA ASP A 113 11.74 0.13 -7.90
C ASP A 113 11.85 1.04 -9.15
N GLU A 114 13.06 1.19 -9.71
CA GLU A 114 13.24 1.92 -10.96
C GLU A 114 12.56 1.20 -12.13
N PHE A 115 12.73 -0.11 -12.23
CA PHE A 115 12.03 -0.90 -13.25
C PHE A 115 10.51 -0.86 -13.06
N PHE A 116 10.04 -0.89 -11.81
CA PHE A 116 8.62 -0.74 -11.52
C PHE A 116 8.06 0.61 -11.99
N LEU A 117 8.77 1.71 -11.70
CA LEU A 117 8.37 3.05 -12.14
C LEU A 117 8.45 3.21 -13.67
N SER A 118 9.45 2.59 -14.32
CA SER A 118 9.55 2.59 -15.79
C SER A 118 8.39 1.84 -16.45
N GLU A 119 7.94 0.72 -15.89
CA GLU A 119 6.79 -0.03 -16.36
C GLU A 119 5.48 0.77 -16.16
N ILE A 120 5.32 1.44 -15.01
CA ILE A 120 4.19 2.37 -14.81
C ILE A 120 4.22 3.47 -15.88
N LYS A 121 5.38 4.06 -16.16
CA LYS A 121 5.52 5.07 -17.21
C LYS A 121 5.17 4.53 -18.58
N ARG A 122 5.56 3.30 -18.91
CA ARG A 122 5.28 2.63 -20.18
C ARG A 122 3.78 2.43 -20.42
N VAL A 123 3.05 1.98 -19.41
CA VAL A 123 1.61 1.68 -19.55
C VAL A 123 0.74 2.94 -19.52
N LEU A 124 1.22 4.05 -18.96
CA LEU A 124 0.51 5.31 -18.95
C LEU A 124 0.50 5.94 -20.36
N LYS A 125 -0.68 6.37 -20.78
CA LYS A 125 -0.84 7.21 -21.98
C LYS A 125 -0.04 8.52 -21.86
N PRO A 126 0.31 9.17 -22.98
CA PRO A 126 0.80 10.54 -22.95
C PRO A 126 -0.19 11.43 -22.17
N GLY A 127 0.32 12.13 -21.12
CA GLY A 127 -0.49 12.93 -20.22
C GLY A 127 -1.22 12.15 -19.11
N GLY A 128 -1.14 10.82 -19.11
CA GLY A 128 -1.67 9.97 -18.03
C GLY A 128 -0.96 10.21 -16.70
N LYS A 129 -1.63 9.89 -15.59
CA LYS A 129 -1.17 10.21 -14.23
C LYS A 129 -0.99 8.97 -13.36
N MET A 130 0.07 8.96 -12.54
CA MET A 130 0.26 8.01 -11.47
C MET A 130 -0.20 8.61 -10.14
N ILE A 131 -0.92 7.81 -9.35
CA ILE A 131 -1.25 8.12 -7.95
C ILE A 131 -0.69 7.00 -7.10
N MET A 132 0.28 7.33 -6.25
CA MET A 132 1.00 6.34 -5.46
C MET A 132 1.04 6.73 -3.98
N THR A 133 0.98 5.73 -3.10
CA THR A 133 1.31 5.91 -1.68
C THR A 133 2.29 4.86 -1.22
N THR A 134 3.15 5.24 -0.27
CA THR A 134 4.09 4.35 0.41
C THR A 134 4.35 4.86 1.84
N PRO A 135 4.80 4.03 2.78
CA PRO A 135 5.16 4.49 4.11
C PRO A 135 6.29 5.52 4.06
N ASN A 136 6.19 6.52 4.94
CA ASN A 136 7.29 7.44 5.17
C ASN A 136 8.22 6.86 6.23
N ARG A 137 9.47 6.54 5.85
CA ARG A 137 10.49 5.97 6.76
C ARG A 137 10.69 6.81 8.03
N LEU A 138 10.54 8.13 7.96
CA LEU A 138 10.67 9.01 9.13
C LEU A 138 9.56 8.83 10.16
N MET A 139 8.45 8.21 9.77
CA MET A 139 7.30 7.92 10.64
C MET A 139 7.21 6.45 11.04
N SER A 140 8.08 5.60 10.50
CA SER A 140 8.12 4.18 10.86
C SER A 140 8.76 3.97 12.23
N LEU A 141 8.08 3.23 13.09
CA LEU A 141 8.51 2.99 14.49
C LEU A 141 9.50 1.83 14.59
N THR A 142 9.44 0.89 13.64
CA THR A 142 10.32 -0.28 13.53
C THR A 142 10.53 -0.61 12.08
N ARG A 143 11.56 -1.40 11.78
CA ARG A 143 11.73 -1.95 10.44
C ARG A 143 10.67 -3.03 10.17
N SER A 144 9.84 -2.83 9.16
CA SER A 144 8.97 -3.92 8.68
C SER A 144 9.79 -5.00 7.98
N PRO A 145 9.69 -6.27 8.38
CA PRO A 145 10.37 -7.36 7.67
C PRO A 145 9.74 -7.67 6.30
N TRP A 146 8.55 -7.13 6.04
CA TRP A 146 7.84 -7.27 4.77
C TRP A 146 8.25 -6.21 3.74
N HIS A 147 8.78 -5.05 4.19
CA HIS A 147 9.23 -3.99 3.30
C HIS A 147 10.69 -4.22 2.88
N ILE A 148 10.93 -4.19 1.58
CA ILE A 148 12.29 -4.20 1.03
C ILE A 148 12.96 -2.88 1.30
N ARG A 149 12.20 -1.77 1.09
CA ARG A 149 12.65 -0.40 1.32
C ARG A 149 11.48 0.46 1.76
N GLU A 150 11.75 1.39 2.64
CA GLU A 150 10.88 2.54 2.90
C GLU A 150 11.63 3.81 2.53
N TYR A 151 10.91 4.83 2.12
CA TYR A 151 11.47 6.07 1.57
C TYR A 151 11.23 7.24 2.49
N THR A 152 12.16 8.20 2.54
CA THR A 152 11.85 9.56 2.96
C THR A 152 11.11 10.29 1.83
N PRO A 153 10.43 11.42 2.11
CA PRO A 153 9.82 12.22 1.05
C PRO A 153 10.82 12.67 -0.02
N GLU A 154 12.04 13.01 0.37
CA GLU A 154 13.11 13.42 -0.53
C GLU A 154 13.58 12.27 -1.43
N GLU A 155 13.81 11.08 -0.86
CA GLU A 155 14.19 9.88 -1.63
C GLU A 155 13.10 9.51 -2.63
N MET A 156 11.82 9.54 -2.20
CA MET A 156 10.70 9.26 -3.09
C MET A 156 10.60 10.27 -4.22
N HIS A 157 10.73 11.56 -3.93
CA HIS A 157 10.76 12.59 -4.95
C HIS A 157 11.92 12.35 -5.95
N ASN A 158 13.11 11.99 -5.44
CA ASN A 158 14.30 11.81 -6.26
C ASN A 158 14.20 10.63 -7.23
N ILE A 159 13.59 9.50 -6.80
CA ILE A 159 13.39 8.34 -7.68
C ILE A 159 12.26 8.60 -8.70
N VAL A 160 11.16 9.22 -8.28
CA VAL A 160 10.01 9.48 -9.15
C VAL A 160 10.34 10.51 -10.24
N LYS A 161 11.14 11.55 -9.93
CA LYS A 161 11.48 12.60 -10.89
C LYS A 161 12.29 12.12 -12.11
N VAL A 162 12.88 10.92 -12.03
CA VAL A 162 13.56 10.29 -13.18
C VAL A 162 12.57 9.96 -14.29
N PHE A 163 11.33 9.62 -13.93
CA PHE A 163 10.30 9.16 -14.85
C PHE A 163 9.19 10.17 -15.08
N PHE A 164 8.94 11.07 -14.13
CA PHE A 164 7.84 12.02 -14.14
C PHE A 164 8.32 13.42 -13.83
N SER A 165 7.98 14.38 -14.68
CA SER A 165 8.42 15.79 -14.56
C SER A 165 7.52 16.62 -13.63
N ASP A 166 6.23 16.27 -13.53
CA ASP A 166 5.26 16.96 -12.69
C ASP A 166 4.90 16.08 -11.50
N ILE A 167 5.33 16.50 -10.31
CA ILE A 167 5.21 15.72 -9.06
C ILE A 167 4.55 16.58 -8.00
N ASP A 168 3.38 16.15 -7.53
CA ASP A 168 2.70 16.71 -6.36
C ASP A 168 2.82 15.74 -5.18
N LEU A 169 3.82 15.95 -4.32
CA LEU A 169 4.12 15.10 -3.17
C LEU A 169 3.45 15.64 -1.91
N LYS A 170 2.57 14.84 -1.32
CA LYS A 170 1.81 15.19 -0.10
C LYS A 170 1.95 14.14 0.99
N GLY A 171 1.87 14.58 2.25
CA GLY A 171 1.75 13.70 3.41
C GLY A 171 0.29 13.43 3.77
N VAL A 172 0.00 12.20 4.21
CA VAL A 172 -1.28 11.87 4.84
C VAL A 172 -1.10 11.95 6.35
N PHE A 173 -1.82 12.85 6.98
CA PHE A 173 -1.78 13.07 8.43
C PHE A 173 -3.11 12.68 9.06
N GLY A 174 -3.05 12.15 10.28
CA GLY A 174 -4.23 11.87 11.09
C GLY A 174 -4.79 13.14 11.74
N ASN A 175 -6.09 13.09 12.07
CA ASN A 175 -6.66 14.06 13.00
C ASN A 175 -6.09 13.83 14.43
N GLU A 176 -6.48 14.67 15.39
CA GLU A 176 -5.99 14.59 16.77
C GLU A 176 -6.13 13.18 17.37
N LYS A 177 -7.27 12.52 17.18
CA LYS A 177 -7.50 11.16 17.68
C LYS A 177 -6.54 10.13 17.08
N VAL A 178 -6.27 10.21 15.78
CA VAL A 178 -5.32 9.33 15.09
C VAL A 178 -3.90 9.61 15.54
N MET A 179 -3.53 10.87 15.77
CA MET A 179 -2.21 11.24 16.29
C MET A 179 -2.01 10.79 17.74
N GLN A 180 -3.03 10.88 18.60
CA GLN A 180 -2.99 10.31 19.95
C GLN A 180 -2.78 8.78 19.92
N TYR A 181 -3.47 8.09 19.02
CA TYR A 181 -3.24 6.65 18.80
C TYR A 181 -1.78 6.38 18.35
N TYR A 182 -1.25 7.19 17.43
CA TYR A 182 0.13 7.06 16.95
C TYR A 182 1.14 7.22 18.10
N GLU A 183 0.99 8.23 18.97
CA GLU A 183 1.89 8.44 20.10
C GLU A 183 1.81 7.30 21.13
N LYS A 184 0.61 6.82 21.47
CA LYS A 184 0.45 5.64 22.33
C LYS A 184 1.08 4.38 21.71
N ASN A 185 0.92 4.19 20.40
CA ASN A 185 1.57 3.11 19.67
C ASN A 185 3.10 3.23 19.73
N LYS A 186 3.64 4.42 19.52
CA LYS A 186 5.06 4.72 19.58
C LYS A 186 5.65 4.39 20.98
N GLU A 187 4.98 4.83 22.04
CA GLU A 187 5.39 4.47 23.41
C GLU A 187 5.40 2.96 23.65
N SER A 188 4.36 2.26 23.17
CA SER A 188 4.27 0.80 23.31
C SER A 188 5.38 0.09 22.55
N VAL A 189 5.64 0.51 21.32
CA VAL A 189 6.71 -0.05 20.47
C VAL A 189 8.08 0.22 21.11
N LEU A 190 8.34 1.43 21.60
CA LEU A 190 9.60 1.77 22.29
C LEU A 190 9.84 0.90 23.53
N LYS A 191 8.79 0.55 24.28
CA LYS A 191 8.91 -0.37 25.43
C LYS A 191 9.35 -1.78 24.99
N ILE A 192 8.84 -2.26 23.85
CA ILE A 192 9.19 -3.58 23.29
C ILE A 192 10.60 -3.55 22.70
N THR A 193 10.90 -2.56 21.88
CA THR A 193 12.20 -2.45 21.18
C THR A 193 13.37 -2.15 22.13
N LYS A 194 13.10 -1.61 23.33
CA LYS A 194 14.13 -1.45 24.36
C LYS A 194 14.82 -2.77 24.74
N TRP A 195 14.15 -3.91 24.54
CA TRP A 195 14.72 -5.23 24.79
C TRP A 195 15.56 -5.74 23.63
N ASP A 196 15.48 -5.12 22.46
CA ASP A 196 16.35 -5.42 21.30
C ASP A 196 17.72 -4.72 21.44
N ILE A 197 18.46 -5.06 22.50
CA ILE A 197 19.75 -4.46 22.85
C ILE A 197 20.77 -4.55 21.71
N PHE A 198 20.67 -5.60 20.90
CA PHE A 198 21.56 -5.86 19.76
C PHE A 198 21.05 -5.29 18.44
N ASN A 199 19.91 -4.55 18.44
CA ASN A 199 19.28 -4.03 17.23
C ASN A 199 19.05 -5.13 16.15
N MET A 200 18.66 -6.32 16.61
CA MET A 200 18.50 -7.51 15.75
C MET A 200 17.55 -7.29 14.57
N GLN A 201 16.56 -6.39 14.75
CA GLN A 201 15.63 -6.01 13.68
C GLN A 201 16.32 -5.46 12.42
N TYR A 202 17.54 -4.91 12.53
CA TYR A 202 18.23 -4.28 11.41
C TYR A 202 19.19 -5.22 10.65
N TRP A 203 19.69 -6.30 11.29
CA TRP A 203 20.66 -7.19 10.68
C TRP A 203 20.21 -8.64 10.56
N LEU A 204 19.22 -9.08 11.32
CA LEU A 204 18.65 -10.41 11.11
C LEU A 204 17.96 -10.53 9.75
N PRO A 205 18.02 -11.71 9.11
CA PRO A 205 17.27 -12.01 7.91
C PRO A 205 15.77 -11.76 8.11
N ARG A 206 15.13 -11.12 7.12
CA ARG A 206 13.70 -10.73 7.21
C ARG A 206 12.78 -11.90 7.53
N TRP A 207 13.04 -13.07 6.96
CA TRP A 207 12.20 -14.26 7.18
C TRP A 207 12.17 -14.73 8.64
N ILE A 208 13.24 -14.48 9.42
CA ILE A 208 13.28 -14.76 10.87
C ILE A 208 12.39 -13.77 11.63
N LEU A 209 12.33 -12.54 11.17
CA LEU A 209 11.61 -11.46 11.85
C LEU A 209 10.11 -11.45 11.55
N GLN A 210 9.65 -12.06 10.45
CA GLN A 210 8.25 -12.00 10.00
C GLN A 210 7.27 -12.50 11.05
N ILE A 211 7.48 -13.70 11.60
CA ILE A 211 6.55 -14.29 12.59
C ILE A 211 6.53 -13.49 13.90
N PRO A 212 7.67 -13.16 14.54
CA PRO A 212 7.66 -12.33 15.74
C PRO A 212 7.02 -10.96 15.50
N TYR A 213 7.31 -10.33 14.38
CA TYR A 213 6.76 -9.03 14.01
C TYR A 213 5.22 -9.07 13.89
N ASP A 214 4.66 -10.05 13.17
CA ASP A 214 3.22 -10.20 12.99
C ASP A 214 2.51 -10.45 14.33
N ILE A 215 3.08 -11.30 15.18
CA ILE A 215 2.53 -11.59 16.51
C ILE A 215 2.53 -10.33 17.37
N LEU A 216 3.67 -9.64 17.49
CA LEU A 216 3.81 -8.44 18.32
C LEU A 216 2.90 -7.30 17.84
N ASN A 217 2.80 -7.08 16.52
CA ASN A 217 1.90 -6.07 15.96
C ASN A 217 0.43 -6.36 16.30
N ARG A 218 -0.01 -7.61 16.15
CA ARG A 218 -1.40 -7.98 16.47
C ARG A 218 -1.71 -7.78 17.95
N PHE A 219 -0.82 -8.22 18.85
CA PHE A 219 -0.98 -7.98 20.28
C PHE A 219 -1.03 -6.49 20.61
N ASN A 220 -0.13 -5.71 20.05
CA ASN A 220 -0.06 -4.28 20.29
C ASN A 220 -1.32 -3.56 19.81
N ARG A 221 -1.80 -3.86 18.60
CA ARG A 221 -3.05 -3.29 18.05
C ARG A 221 -4.27 -3.63 18.90
N LYS A 222 -4.40 -4.89 19.36
CA LYS A 222 -5.49 -5.31 20.26
C LYS A 222 -5.44 -4.60 21.59
N LYS A 223 -4.27 -4.46 22.20
CA LYS A 223 -4.07 -3.74 23.45
C LYS A 223 -4.47 -2.27 23.33
N LEU A 224 -4.00 -1.59 22.30
CA LEU A 224 -4.33 -0.18 22.07
C LEU A 224 -5.81 0.07 21.82
N LYS A 225 -6.56 -0.95 21.34
CA LYS A 225 -8.01 -0.89 21.20
C LYS A 225 -8.73 -1.02 22.55
N SER A 226 -8.23 -1.85 23.46
CA SER A 226 -8.86 -2.05 24.79
C SER A 226 -8.70 -0.82 25.70
N ASP A 227 -7.71 0.01 25.45
CA ASP A 227 -7.36 1.19 26.23
C ASP A 227 -8.04 2.49 25.72
N ASN A 228 -8.92 2.40 24.71
CA ASN A 228 -9.73 3.47 24.14
C ASN A 228 -11.22 3.16 24.21
#